data_38585b64881ee02ee2e1f582dacaa8a4
#
_entry.id   38585b64881ee02ee2e1f582dacaa8a4
#
_cell.length_a   1.000
_cell.length_b   1.000
_cell.length_c   1.000
_cell.angle_alpha   90.00
_cell.angle_beta   90.00
_cell.angle_gamma   90.00
#
_symmetry.space_group_name_H-M   'P 1'
#
loop_
_entity.id
_entity.type
_entity.pdbx_description
1 polymer ?
#
loop_
_entity_poly.entity_id
_entity_poly.type
_entity_poly.pdbx_seq_one_letter_code
_entity_poly.pdbx_strand_id
1 'polypeptide(L)'
;MNYNVIKSESVYEETEKRSKFISYSFKVETASEAAQKLQKIKLLHHAAKHHVYGYILEENEKFSDDGEPCGTGGAPIMTAIKSFNLKNVMVIIVRYFGGVLLGTGGLRRMYSSGAMNVLEKSGVLKMEKCSEGILNCNYNQIGMVSNAIVNFDGKILETNYSGEVSIKFYVKNEFFNALKIKLENILRSSDKVNFICESYRETE
;
A
#
# COMPACT_ATOMS: atom_id res chain seq x y z
N MET A 1 2.13 -12.11 -4.81
CA MET A 1 3.23 -11.79 -3.86
C MET A 1 2.69 -10.79 -2.88
N ASN A 2 3.01 -10.93 -1.59
CA ASN A 2 2.62 -9.95 -0.58
C ASN A 2 3.43 -8.67 -0.80
N TYR A 3 2.84 -7.51 -0.50
CA TYR A 3 3.49 -6.20 -0.59
C TYR A 3 3.06 -5.33 0.58
N ASN A 4 3.70 -4.20 0.74
CA ASN A 4 3.37 -3.24 1.78
C ASN A 4 2.71 -1.99 1.18
N VAL A 5 1.93 -1.28 1.99
CA VAL A 5 1.42 0.07 1.71
C VAL A 5 1.81 0.99 2.86
N ILE A 6 1.83 2.29 2.64
CA ILE A 6 2.03 3.25 3.74
C ILE A 6 0.79 3.29 4.63
N LYS A 7 0.99 3.39 5.94
CA LYS A 7 -0.09 3.50 6.92
C LYS A 7 -0.80 4.85 6.81
N SER A 8 -0.04 5.95 6.68
CA SER A 8 -0.56 7.31 6.56
C SER A 8 0.28 8.16 5.62
N GLU A 9 -0.32 9.18 5.01
CA GLU A 9 0.43 10.22 4.30
C GLU A 9 1.24 11.03 5.31
N SER A 10 2.47 11.41 4.96
CA SER A 10 3.40 12.10 5.87
C SER A 10 4.23 13.16 5.15
N VAL A 11 4.81 14.04 5.94
CA VAL A 11 5.75 15.08 5.49
C VAL A 11 6.99 15.05 6.36
N TYR A 12 8.16 15.14 5.73
CA TYR A 12 9.46 15.23 6.39
C TYR A 12 10.28 16.35 5.78
N GLU A 13 10.99 17.11 6.60
CA GLU A 13 11.84 18.21 6.14
C GLU A 13 13.28 18.04 6.63
N GLU A 14 14.24 18.35 5.77
CA GLU A 14 15.65 18.41 6.12
C GLU A 14 16.36 19.49 5.32
N THR A 15 17.53 19.93 5.82
CA THR A 15 18.31 21.00 5.21
C THR A 15 19.78 20.58 5.11
N GLU A 16 20.37 20.75 3.94
CA GLU A 16 21.79 20.51 3.69
C GLU A 16 22.40 21.67 2.91
N LYS A 17 23.48 22.24 3.42
CA LYS A 17 24.16 23.40 2.80
C LYS A 17 23.21 24.51 2.35
N ARG A 18 22.28 24.89 3.21
CA ARG A 18 21.22 25.89 2.98
C ARG A 18 20.16 25.47 1.96
N SER A 19 20.27 24.34 1.28
CA SER A 19 19.18 23.79 0.46
C SER A 19 18.16 23.11 1.37
N LYS A 20 16.88 23.47 1.23
CA LYS A 20 15.78 22.85 1.97
C LYS A 20 15.12 21.78 1.11
N PHE A 21 14.93 20.59 1.68
CA PHE A 21 14.25 19.46 1.07
C PHE A 21 12.99 19.16 1.88
N ILE A 22 11.84 19.09 1.19
CA ILE A 22 10.55 18.75 1.81
C ILE A 22 10.01 17.51 1.10
N SER A 23 9.95 16.41 1.83
CA SER A 23 9.55 15.10 1.34
C SER A 23 8.10 14.82 1.72
N TYR A 24 7.30 14.38 0.77
CA TYR A 24 5.90 13.99 0.92
C TYR A 24 5.73 12.55 0.52
N SER A 25 4.93 11.80 1.27
CA SER A 25 4.45 10.46 0.89
C SER A 25 2.94 10.47 0.73
N PHE A 26 2.45 9.87 -0.34
CA PHE A 26 1.02 9.82 -0.66
C PHE A 26 0.59 8.40 -0.99
N LYS A 27 -0.63 8.02 -0.58
CA LYS A 27 -1.33 6.86 -1.13
C LYS A 27 -1.85 7.23 -2.52
N VAL A 28 -1.57 6.40 -3.51
CA VAL A 28 -2.03 6.58 -4.89
C VAL A 28 -2.31 5.20 -5.50
N GLU A 29 -3.44 5.04 -6.14
CA GLU A 29 -3.84 3.79 -6.79
C GLU A 29 -3.74 3.89 -8.31
N THR A 30 -3.76 5.11 -8.85
CA THR A 30 -3.73 5.37 -10.29
C THR A 30 -2.70 6.44 -10.67
N ALA A 31 -2.24 6.38 -11.93
CA ALA A 31 -1.35 7.42 -12.48
C ALA A 31 -2.03 8.81 -12.51
N SER A 32 -3.35 8.85 -12.63
CA SER A 32 -4.13 10.09 -12.58
C SER A 32 -4.07 10.71 -11.18
N GLU A 33 -4.25 9.94 -10.13
CA GLU A 33 -4.09 10.42 -8.74
C GLU A 33 -2.67 10.91 -8.46
N ALA A 34 -1.65 10.16 -8.91
CA ALA A 34 -0.26 10.59 -8.80
C ALA A 34 -0.02 11.95 -9.48
N ALA A 35 -0.58 12.16 -10.68
CA ALA A 35 -0.49 13.44 -11.39
C ALA A 35 -1.20 14.58 -10.63
N GLN A 36 -2.37 14.33 -10.06
CA GLN A 36 -3.10 15.31 -9.23
C GLN A 36 -2.33 15.69 -7.95
N LYS A 37 -1.74 14.70 -7.25
CA LYS A 37 -0.90 14.98 -6.08
C LYS A 37 0.32 15.81 -6.47
N LEU A 38 0.99 15.49 -7.58
CA LEU A 38 2.13 16.26 -8.08
C LEU A 38 1.74 17.70 -8.41
N GLN A 39 0.62 17.90 -9.10
CA GLN A 39 0.14 19.25 -9.43
C GLN A 39 -0.18 20.05 -8.17
N LYS A 40 -0.82 19.44 -7.17
CA LYS A 40 -1.11 20.10 -5.89
C LYS A 40 0.18 20.56 -5.18
N ILE A 41 1.22 19.72 -5.16
CA ILE A 41 2.51 20.06 -4.55
C ILE A 41 3.24 21.14 -5.36
N LYS A 42 3.19 21.09 -6.70
CA LYS A 42 3.76 22.14 -7.56
C LYS A 42 3.10 23.51 -7.32
N LEU A 43 1.80 23.54 -7.11
CA LEU A 43 1.08 24.79 -6.76
C LEU A 43 1.46 25.30 -5.37
N LEU A 44 1.54 24.41 -4.39
CA LEU A 44 1.91 24.75 -3.02
C LEU A 44 3.35 25.28 -2.93
N HIS A 45 4.25 24.72 -3.73
CA HIS A 45 5.67 25.05 -3.73
C HIS A 45 6.13 25.69 -5.05
N HIS A 46 5.32 26.59 -5.62
CA HIS A 46 5.58 27.22 -6.93
C HIS A 46 6.93 27.93 -7.05
N ALA A 47 7.52 28.37 -5.92
CA ALA A 47 8.83 29.01 -5.87
C ALA A 47 10.01 28.00 -5.86
N ALA A 48 9.72 26.71 -5.69
CA ALA A 48 10.76 25.68 -5.75
C ALA A 48 11.15 25.36 -7.20
N LYS A 49 12.44 25.09 -7.43
CA LYS A 49 12.92 24.75 -8.78
C LYS A 49 12.68 23.29 -9.16
N HIS A 50 12.65 22.38 -8.19
CA HIS A 50 12.60 20.94 -8.43
C HIS A 50 11.52 20.28 -7.57
N HIS A 51 10.69 19.47 -8.23
CA HIS A 51 9.66 18.61 -7.62
C HIS A 51 9.91 17.19 -8.09
N VAL A 52 10.98 16.61 -7.55
CA VAL A 52 11.44 15.27 -7.90
C VAL A 52 10.47 14.26 -7.33
N TYR A 53 10.14 13.23 -8.09
CA TYR A 53 9.17 12.23 -7.62
C TYR A 53 9.48 10.83 -8.13
N GLY A 54 8.93 9.85 -7.41
CA GLY A 54 8.79 8.48 -7.83
C GLY A 54 7.51 7.87 -7.28
N TYR A 55 6.88 6.98 -8.04
CA TYR A 55 5.74 6.18 -7.57
C TYR A 55 5.82 4.75 -8.08
N ILE A 56 5.24 3.83 -7.31
CA ILE A 56 5.02 2.44 -7.67
C ILE A 56 3.54 2.13 -7.45
N LEU A 57 2.86 1.74 -8.52
CA LEU A 57 1.49 1.22 -8.53
C LEU A 57 1.51 -0.32 -8.68
N GLU A 58 0.35 -0.93 -8.74
CA GLU A 58 0.27 -2.38 -8.96
C GLU A 58 0.88 -2.81 -10.29
N GLU A 59 0.58 -2.06 -11.38
CA GLU A 59 0.93 -2.43 -12.75
C GLU A 59 2.04 -1.58 -13.38
N ASN A 60 2.38 -0.44 -12.78
CA ASN A 60 3.40 0.44 -13.34
C ASN A 60 4.19 1.21 -12.29
N GLU A 61 5.37 1.68 -12.70
CA GLU A 61 6.20 2.57 -11.90
C GLU A 61 6.74 3.71 -12.77
N LYS A 62 6.93 4.87 -12.16
CA LYS A 62 7.47 6.05 -12.85
C LYS A 62 8.22 6.94 -11.87
N PHE A 63 9.26 7.61 -12.39
CA PHE A 63 9.98 8.64 -11.64
C PHE A 63 10.43 9.78 -12.57
N SER A 64 10.85 10.89 -11.96
CA SER A 64 11.41 12.03 -12.65
C SER A 64 12.40 12.78 -11.75
N ASP A 65 13.50 13.18 -12.34
CA ASP A 65 14.49 14.05 -11.69
C ASP A 65 14.08 15.55 -11.72
N ASP A 66 13.04 15.93 -12.49
CA ASP A 66 12.47 17.28 -12.62
C ASP A 66 13.55 18.38 -12.74
N GLY A 67 14.54 18.16 -13.63
CA GLY A 67 15.63 19.09 -13.90
C GLY A 67 16.86 18.99 -12.99
N GLU A 68 16.87 18.10 -12.00
CA GLU A 68 18.12 17.72 -11.33
C GLU A 68 19.02 16.88 -12.28
N PRO A 69 20.31 16.75 -12.02
CA PRO A 69 21.19 15.89 -12.82
C PRO A 69 20.67 14.47 -12.89
N CYS A 70 20.71 13.87 -14.07
CA CYS A 70 20.13 12.55 -14.35
C CYS A 70 20.50 11.49 -13.29
N GLY A 71 19.50 10.81 -12.77
CA GLY A 71 19.65 9.74 -11.79
C GLY A 71 20.08 10.17 -10.39
N THR A 72 19.98 11.48 -10.07
CA THR A 72 20.36 11.97 -8.73
C THR A 72 19.16 12.15 -7.79
N GLY A 73 17.94 12.16 -8.31
CA GLY A 73 16.73 12.40 -7.54
C GLY A 73 15.72 11.26 -7.62
N GLY A 74 15.12 11.04 -8.79
CA GLY A 74 14.05 10.05 -8.96
C GLY A 74 14.50 8.61 -8.71
N ALA A 75 15.67 8.22 -9.21
CA ALA A 75 16.19 6.87 -8.99
C ALA A 75 16.46 6.53 -7.50
N PRO A 76 17.08 7.41 -6.67
CA PRO A 76 17.17 7.23 -5.23
C PRO A 76 15.81 7.09 -4.53
N ILE A 77 14.80 7.89 -4.94
CA ILE A 77 13.42 7.76 -4.40
C ILE A 77 12.86 6.38 -4.71
N MET A 78 12.98 5.89 -5.95
CA MET A 78 12.51 4.56 -6.33
C MET A 78 13.21 3.45 -5.54
N THR A 79 14.52 3.59 -5.31
CA THR A 79 15.27 2.64 -4.50
C THR A 79 14.75 2.59 -3.06
N ALA A 80 14.44 3.75 -2.47
CA ALA A 80 13.84 3.82 -1.14
C ALA A 80 12.46 3.14 -1.11
N ILE A 81 11.55 3.43 -2.04
CA ILE A 81 10.23 2.80 -2.10
C ILE A 81 10.35 1.27 -2.21
N LYS A 82 11.26 0.78 -3.07
CA LYS A 82 11.51 -0.66 -3.26
C LYS A 82 12.08 -1.34 -2.00
N SER A 83 12.91 -0.65 -1.23
CA SER A 83 13.50 -1.21 0.00
C SER A 83 12.47 -1.50 1.09
N PHE A 84 11.35 -0.77 1.12
CA PHE A 84 10.19 -1.05 1.99
C PHE A 84 9.19 -2.04 1.37
N ASN A 85 9.45 -2.57 0.17
CA ASN A 85 8.50 -3.41 -0.60
C ASN A 85 7.12 -2.75 -0.75
N LEU A 86 7.09 -1.43 -0.96
CA LEU A 86 5.86 -0.64 -1.04
C LEU A 86 5.28 -0.66 -2.45
N LYS A 87 3.95 -0.72 -2.52
CA LYS A 87 3.12 -0.43 -3.70
C LYS A 87 2.06 0.62 -3.36
N ASN A 88 1.43 1.15 -4.40
CA ASN A 88 0.37 2.14 -4.30
C ASN A 88 0.81 3.38 -3.49
N VAL A 89 2.03 3.80 -3.74
CA VAL A 89 2.69 4.90 -3.05
C VAL A 89 3.40 5.83 -4.04
N MET A 90 3.35 7.12 -3.73
CA MET A 90 4.13 8.16 -4.39
C MET A 90 4.93 8.93 -3.34
N VAL A 91 6.20 9.20 -3.65
CA VAL A 91 7.05 10.13 -2.90
C VAL A 91 7.38 11.31 -3.79
N ILE A 92 7.18 12.52 -3.27
CA ILE A 92 7.56 13.79 -3.93
C ILE A 92 8.52 14.51 -3.01
N ILE A 93 9.67 14.93 -3.54
CA ILE A 93 10.64 15.73 -2.80
C ILE A 93 10.83 17.06 -3.49
N VAL A 94 10.45 18.11 -2.80
CA VAL A 94 10.56 19.49 -3.23
C VAL A 94 11.88 20.05 -2.74
N ARG A 95 12.67 20.64 -3.63
CA ARG A 95 13.93 21.28 -3.26
C ARG A 95 13.94 22.78 -3.51
N TYR A 96 14.30 23.52 -2.46
CA TYR A 96 14.68 24.92 -2.52
C TYR A 96 16.21 25.02 -2.50
N PHE A 97 16.80 25.60 -3.55
CA PHE A 97 18.23 25.74 -3.67
C PHE A 97 18.78 26.78 -2.69
N GLY A 98 19.80 26.43 -1.93
CA GLY A 98 20.41 27.27 -0.90
C GLY A 98 21.66 28.09 -1.34
N GLY A 99 21.92 28.17 -2.65
CA GLY A 99 23.06 28.91 -3.18
C GLY A 99 24.37 28.13 -3.18
N VAL A 100 24.45 26.95 -2.58
CA VAL A 100 25.64 26.09 -2.54
C VAL A 100 25.37 24.76 -3.24
N LEU A 101 26.24 24.41 -4.19
CA LEU A 101 26.10 23.12 -4.91
C LEU A 101 26.43 21.94 -4.00
N LEU A 102 25.57 20.94 -4.04
CA LEU A 102 25.72 19.67 -3.29
C LEU A 102 26.59 18.66 -4.04
N GLY A 103 26.68 18.77 -5.35
CA GLY A 103 27.23 17.76 -6.24
C GLY A 103 26.30 16.55 -6.39
N THR A 104 26.57 15.70 -7.39
CA THR A 104 25.70 14.53 -7.70
C THR A 104 25.61 13.55 -6.54
N GLY A 105 26.72 13.30 -5.82
CA GLY A 105 26.74 12.43 -4.63
C GLY A 105 25.92 13.01 -3.46
N GLY A 106 26.03 14.33 -3.22
CA GLY A 106 25.26 15.01 -2.20
C GLY A 106 23.76 14.99 -2.52
N LEU A 107 23.37 15.22 -3.77
CA LEU A 107 21.98 15.14 -4.21
C LEU A 107 21.39 13.73 -4.00
N ARG A 108 22.09 12.69 -4.48
CA ARG A 108 21.65 11.30 -4.28
C ARG A 108 21.40 10.98 -2.82
N ARG A 109 22.31 11.38 -1.93
CA ARG A 109 22.18 11.17 -0.49
C ARG A 109 20.94 11.86 0.06
N MET A 110 20.70 13.14 -0.30
CA MET A 110 19.55 13.90 0.21
C MET A 110 18.22 13.35 -0.29
N TYR A 111 18.11 13.01 -1.58
CA TYR A 111 16.89 12.40 -2.11
C TYR A 111 16.63 11.01 -1.54
N SER A 112 17.68 10.21 -1.31
CA SER A 112 17.55 8.91 -0.63
C SER A 112 17.12 9.08 0.83
N SER A 113 17.80 9.96 1.59
CA SER A 113 17.49 10.24 3.00
C SER A 113 16.07 10.76 3.16
N GLY A 114 15.68 11.78 2.37
CA GLY A 114 14.34 12.34 2.44
C GLY A 114 13.23 11.32 2.14
N ALA A 115 13.46 10.45 1.14
CA ALA A 115 12.52 9.37 0.81
C ALA A 115 12.44 8.33 1.95
N MET A 116 13.56 7.88 2.49
CA MET A 116 13.60 6.92 3.59
C MET A 116 12.88 7.47 4.83
N ASN A 117 13.23 8.68 5.25
CA ASN A 117 12.66 9.29 6.47
C ASN A 117 11.15 9.55 6.35
N VAL A 118 10.64 10.00 5.18
CA VAL A 118 9.20 10.21 5.02
C VAL A 118 8.45 8.90 4.99
N LEU A 119 9.00 7.83 4.42
CA LEU A 119 8.39 6.50 4.40
C LEU A 119 8.40 5.85 5.79
N GLU A 120 9.48 5.96 6.54
CA GLU A 120 9.53 5.52 7.95
C GLU A 120 8.48 6.25 8.79
N LYS A 121 8.37 7.57 8.64
CA LYS A 121 7.36 8.37 9.34
C LYS A 121 5.92 7.98 8.94
N SER A 122 5.71 7.55 7.71
CA SER A 122 4.41 7.09 7.22
C SER A 122 3.93 5.80 7.89
N GLY A 123 4.88 5.00 8.39
CA GLY A 123 4.62 3.64 8.82
C GLY A 123 4.25 2.72 7.67
N VAL A 124 4.30 1.43 7.91
CA VAL A 124 4.08 0.39 6.90
C VAL A 124 2.98 -0.56 7.34
N LEU A 125 2.09 -0.92 6.44
CA LEU A 125 1.07 -1.96 6.60
C LEU A 125 1.33 -3.08 5.61
N LYS A 126 1.29 -4.31 6.08
CA LYS A 126 1.46 -5.50 5.25
C LYS A 126 0.14 -5.86 4.57
N MET A 127 0.20 -6.04 3.26
CA MET A 127 -0.92 -6.50 2.45
C MET A 127 -0.68 -7.96 2.07
N GLU A 128 -1.56 -8.84 2.52
CA GLU A 128 -1.51 -10.26 2.19
C GLU A 128 -2.64 -10.66 1.25
N LYS A 129 -2.33 -11.59 0.36
CA LYS A 129 -3.31 -12.14 -0.57
C LYS A 129 -4.29 -13.02 0.17
N CYS A 130 -5.56 -12.64 0.11
CA CYS A 130 -6.68 -13.34 0.74
C CYS A 130 -7.65 -13.86 -0.31
N SER A 131 -8.29 -14.98 -0.01
CA SER A 131 -9.44 -15.50 -0.76
C SER A 131 -10.72 -15.12 -0.05
N GLU A 132 -11.65 -14.55 -0.80
CA GLU A 132 -13.01 -14.30 -0.34
C GLU A 132 -13.92 -15.46 -0.71
N GLY A 133 -14.75 -15.86 0.24
CA GLY A 133 -15.76 -16.89 0.05
C GLY A 133 -17.12 -16.46 0.58
N ILE A 134 -18.16 -17.13 0.10
CA ILE A 134 -19.51 -17.04 0.62
C ILE A 134 -20.00 -18.46 0.92
N LEU A 135 -20.74 -18.59 2.01
CA LEU A 135 -21.39 -19.84 2.37
C LEU A 135 -22.82 -19.60 2.82
N ASN A 136 -23.65 -20.64 2.69
CA ASN A 136 -24.99 -20.67 3.24
C ASN A 136 -25.08 -21.74 4.33
N CYS A 137 -25.67 -21.40 5.46
CA CYS A 137 -25.85 -22.33 6.59
C CYS A 137 -27.19 -22.14 7.31
N ASN A 138 -27.56 -23.13 8.10
CA ASN A 138 -28.72 -23.02 9.00
C ASN A 138 -28.33 -22.23 10.26
N TYR A 139 -29.29 -21.64 10.93
CA TYR A 139 -29.12 -20.86 12.16
C TYR A 139 -28.34 -21.60 13.26
N ASN A 140 -28.56 -22.90 13.43
CA ASN A 140 -27.86 -23.73 14.42
C ASN A 140 -26.40 -24.02 14.07
N GLN A 141 -25.94 -23.73 12.84
CA GLN A 141 -24.58 -23.95 12.38
C GLN A 141 -23.72 -22.69 12.45
N ILE A 142 -24.28 -21.49 12.63
CA ILE A 142 -23.58 -20.21 12.61
C ILE A 142 -22.38 -20.22 13.56
N GLY A 143 -22.55 -20.66 14.80
CA GLY A 143 -21.48 -20.69 15.79
C GLY A 143 -20.29 -21.58 15.36
N MET A 144 -20.57 -22.77 14.82
CA MET A 144 -19.52 -23.68 14.36
C MET A 144 -18.78 -23.14 13.14
N VAL A 145 -19.52 -22.54 12.19
CA VAL A 145 -18.97 -21.93 10.98
C VAL A 145 -18.12 -20.72 11.34
N SER A 146 -18.61 -19.80 12.16
CA SER A 146 -17.89 -18.61 12.58
C SER A 146 -16.60 -18.97 13.34
N ASN A 147 -16.66 -19.92 14.25
CA ASN A 147 -15.47 -20.41 14.96
C ASN A 147 -14.46 -21.06 14.00
N ALA A 148 -14.93 -21.80 12.99
CA ALA A 148 -14.04 -22.38 12.00
C ALA A 148 -13.31 -21.30 11.20
N ILE A 149 -14.01 -20.25 10.75
CA ILE A 149 -13.42 -19.12 10.02
C ILE A 149 -12.35 -18.42 10.89
N VAL A 150 -12.67 -18.09 12.14
CA VAL A 150 -11.74 -17.42 13.07
C VAL A 150 -10.52 -18.29 13.38
N ASN A 151 -10.66 -19.59 13.55
CA ASN A 151 -9.55 -20.51 13.81
C ASN A 151 -8.56 -20.64 12.65
N PHE A 152 -8.92 -20.19 11.46
CA PHE A 152 -8.05 -20.08 10.29
C PHE A 152 -7.58 -18.64 10.04
N ASP A 153 -7.59 -17.76 11.05
CA ASP A 153 -7.30 -16.33 10.95
C ASP A 153 -8.17 -15.61 9.90
N GLY A 154 -9.34 -16.16 9.61
CA GLY A 154 -10.32 -15.56 8.70
C GLY A 154 -11.19 -14.53 9.42
N LYS A 155 -11.73 -13.60 8.64
CA LYS A 155 -12.67 -12.59 9.14
C LYS A 155 -13.99 -12.65 8.37
N ILE A 156 -15.10 -12.52 9.10
CA ILE A 156 -16.44 -12.41 8.52
C ILE A 156 -16.62 -10.96 8.06
N LEU A 157 -17.01 -10.79 6.80
CA LEU A 157 -17.27 -9.48 6.19
C LEU A 157 -18.73 -9.07 6.36
N GLU A 158 -19.64 -10.02 6.14
CA GLU A 158 -21.07 -9.77 6.14
C GLU A 158 -21.82 -11.03 6.53
N THR A 159 -22.94 -10.86 7.24
CA THR A 159 -23.87 -11.94 7.56
C THR A 159 -25.29 -11.47 7.23
N ASN A 160 -25.94 -12.14 6.30
CA ASN A 160 -27.32 -11.87 5.91
C ASN A 160 -28.25 -12.95 6.45
N TYR A 161 -29.27 -12.51 7.17
CA TYR A 161 -30.28 -13.37 7.80
C TYR A 161 -31.53 -13.36 6.94
N SER A 162 -31.82 -14.50 6.32
CA SER A 162 -33.05 -14.75 5.55
C SER A 162 -33.59 -16.14 5.90
N GLY A 163 -34.19 -16.85 4.98
CA GLY A 163 -34.60 -18.27 5.19
C GLY A 163 -33.42 -19.19 5.51
N GLU A 164 -32.25 -18.97 4.88
CA GLU A 164 -30.95 -19.50 5.26
C GLU A 164 -30.04 -18.33 5.60
N VAL A 165 -28.96 -18.57 6.38
CA VAL A 165 -27.99 -17.55 6.74
C VAL A 165 -26.85 -17.58 5.74
N SER A 166 -26.60 -16.46 5.07
CA SER A 166 -25.48 -16.28 4.16
C SER A 166 -24.35 -15.53 4.86
N ILE A 167 -23.13 -16.10 4.83
CA ILE A 167 -21.94 -15.53 5.46
C ILE A 167 -20.88 -15.30 4.39
N LYS A 168 -20.49 -14.03 4.20
CA LYS A 168 -19.34 -13.63 3.39
C LYS A 168 -18.14 -13.49 4.29
N PHE A 169 -17.01 -14.10 3.92
CA PHE A 169 -15.78 -14.11 4.72
C PHE A 169 -14.54 -13.99 3.84
N TYR A 170 -13.40 -13.69 4.44
CA TYR A 170 -12.11 -13.88 3.81
C TYR A 170 -11.15 -14.61 4.74
N VAL A 171 -10.16 -15.23 4.15
CA VAL A 171 -9.05 -15.91 4.82
C VAL A 171 -7.79 -15.77 3.97
N LYS A 172 -6.60 -15.86 4.56
CA LYS A 172 -5.34 -15.91 3.79
C LYS A 172 -5.41 -17.02 2.75
N ASN A 173 -4.94 -16.71 1.54
CA ASN A 173 -5.10 -17.60 0.37
C ASN A 173 -4.58 -19.02 0.64
N GLU A 174 -3.48 -19.15 1.39
CA GLU A 174 -2.89 -20.44 1.77
C GLU A 174 -3.82 -21.32 2.62
N PHE A 175 -4.73 -20.73 3.40
CA PHE A 175 -5.65 -21.46 4.27
C PHE A 175 -7.01 -21.72 3.64
N PHE A 176 -7.34 -21.12 2.50
CA PHE A 176 -8.68 -21.18 1.91
C PHE A 176 -9.14 -22.62 1.65
N ASN A 177 -8.31 -23.45 1.03
CA ASN A 177 -8.68 -24.84 0.71
C ASN A 177 -8.89 -25.67 1.98
N ALA A 178 -8.04 -25.53 2.99
CA ALA A 178 -8.19 -26.24 4.26
C ALA A 178 -9.46 -25.80 5.01
N LEU A 179 -9.71 -24.48 5.06
CA LEU A 179 -10.95 -23.94 5.63
C LEU A 179 -12.17 -24.42 4.87
N LYS A 180 -12.15 -24.41 3.53
CA LYS A 180 -13.25 -24.88 2.68
C LYS A 180 -13.63 -26.31 3.04
N ILE A 181 -12.69 -27.24 3.09
CA ILE A 181 -12.91 -28.63 3.48
C ILE A 181 -13.54 -28.72 4.88
N LYS A 182 -13.05 -27.92 5.84
CA LYS A 182 -13.60 -27.88 7.20
C LYS A 182 -15.04 -27.39 7.24
N LEU A 183 -15.36 -26.36 6.46
CA LEU A 183 -16.71 -25.79 6.35
C LEU A 183 -17.68 -26.76 5.67
N GLU A 184 -17.27 -27.41 4.57
CA GLU A 184 -18.06 -28.42 3.88
C GLU A 184 -18.42 -29.60 4.82
N ASN A 185 -17.51 -30.04 5.68
CA ASN A 185 -17.77 -31.07 6.68
C ASN A 185 -18.79 -30.60 7.74
N ILE A 186 -18.71 -29.36 8.21
CA ILE A 186 -19.68 -28.77 9.14
C ILE A 186 -21.07 -28.69 8.49
N LEU A 187 -21.11 -28.25 7.23
CA LEU A 187 -22.35 -28.04 6.48
C LEU A 187 -22.94 -29.35 5.91
N ARG A 188 -22.13 -30.41 5.88
CA ARG A 188 -22.44 -31.70 5.24
C ARG A 188 -22.85 -31.56 3.78
N SER A 189 -22.24 -30.62 3.08
CA SER A 189 -22.50 -30.31 1.66
C SER A 189 -21.30 -29.59 1.04
N SER A 190 -20.91 -30.01 -0.16
CA SER A 190 -19.84 -29.40 -0.95
C SER A 190 -20.28 -28.14 -1.70
N ASP A 191 -21.58 -27.94 -1.90
CA ASP A 191 -22.09 -26.87 -2.77
C ASP A 191 -22.44 -25.59 -2.01
N LYS A 192 -22.30 -25.61 -0.67
CA LYS A 192 -22.65 -24.48 0.19
C LYS A 192 -21.52 -23.48 0.43
N VAL A 193 -20.29 -23.78 0.00
CA VAL A 193 -19.11 -22.93 0.18
C VAL A 193 -18.52 -22.58 -1.18
N ASN A 194 -18.67 -21.34 -1.59
CA ASN A 194 -18.23 -20.87 -2.89
C ASN A 194 -17.10 -19.84 -2.76
N PHE A 195 -16.09 -19.96 -3.62
CA PHE A 195 -15.09 -18.93 -3.81
C PHE A 195 -15.71 -17.76 -4.59
N ILE A 196 -15.35 -16.52 -4.21
CA ILE A 196 -15.80 -15.31 -4.91
C ILE A 196 -14.66 -14.72 -5.72
N CYS A 197 -13.59 -14.30 -5.04
CA CYS A 197 -12.43 -13.63 -5.65
C CYS A 197 -11.22 -13.68 -4.74
N GLU A 198 -10.09 -13.30 -5.28
CA GLU A 198 -8.90 -12.98 -4.50
C GLU A 198 -8.80 -11.45 -4.32
N SER A 199 -8.36 -11.03 -3.15
CA SER A 199 -8.12 -9.62 -2.83
C SER A 199 -6.89 -9.49 -1.95
N TYR A 200 -6.33 -8.28 -1.88
CA TYR A 200 -5.30 -7.99 -0.88
C TYR A 200 -5.94 -7.33 0.32
N ARG A 201 -5.62 -7.82 1.51
CA ARG A 201 -6.14 -7.34 2.78
C ARG A 201 -5.01 -6.99 3.72
N GLU A 202 -5.23 -5.97 4.53
CA GLU A 202 -4.37 -5.64 5.65
C GLU A 202 -4.41 -6.77 6.67
N THR A 203 -3.22 -7.25 7.07
CA THR A 203 -3.05 -8.24 8.13
C THR A 203 -2.22 -7.61 9.24
N GLU A 204 -2.70 -7.74 10.47
CA GLU A 204 -2.01 -7.29 11.68
C GLU A 204 -0.71 -8.06 11.93
#